data_71c7b8eaae5c1e29228e109746dd1844
#
_entry.id   71c7b8eaae5c1e29228e109746dd1844
#
_cell.length_a   1.000
_cell.length_b   1.000
_cell.length_c   1.000
_cell.angle_alpha   90.00
_cell.angle_beta   90.00
_cell.angle_gamma   90.00
#
_symmetry.space_group_name_H-M   'P 1'
#
loop_
_entity.id
_entity.type
_entity.pdbx_description
1 polymer ?
#
loop_
_entity_poly.entity_id
_entity_poly.type
_entity_poly.pdbx_seq_one_letter_code
_entity_poly.pdbx_strand_id
1 'polypeptide(L)'
;MAADSTSIDILDMLSEPRVEQLLMNHVPEELVHVQAKREAAAAFGIDSVQLATDSGAVMLAVSAMVQNRASKEETQNFIRNLGEDLKGDGVWNDPNWKIRIADWVVGLDSSWRYNDVRNNAAPYYGGNVPYFERYMREFFPIAYGFEPCGASNAGKVTYVNQGQSVYFANNYEHADHSRVRFICDANGFQWRVANAIEKDTAGFGAGEYDREIREGRVNHDNYYIFDAGNWRVATPQEADGFTDLVDVYANLKSSEKVVFIIRHSERTSETGASGHLTDNGKKYARELGARLAKVGTEDFYFGYSGYTRTYETCENLAQGKGQVNYSIVELPYMDGAWYVKDADKAEAYTNSDGGGWVVYSKYGFTGAYPDAFYDLETRSEQLLKDQILANIGSMKRVNVMCTHDYLVVPLLAYTSDGHANVRYYEKNRWVNYMAGVAMIISADGSVRYIPVKGLETGTM
;
A
#
# COMPACT_ATOMS: atom_id res chain seq x y z
N MET A 1 -9.89 32.05 57.73
CA MET A 1 -10.43 30.67 57.67
C MET A 1 -10.83 30.47 56.22
N ALA A 2 -9.97 29.91 55.43
CA ALA A 2 -10.28 29.48 54.06
C ALA A 2 -11.01 28.15 54.20
N ALA A 3 -12.21 28.06 53.69
CA ALA A 3 -12.93 26.81 53.60
C ALA A 3 -12.22 25.96 52.55
N ASP A 4 -11.65 24.83 53.01
CA ASP A 4 -11.22 23.75 52.14
C ASP A 4 -12.47 23.18 51.48
N SER A 5 -12.82 23.70 50.28
CA SER A 5 -13.70 22.99 49.39
C SER A 5 -12.88 21.90 48.72
N THR A 6 -12.84 20.72 49.32
CA THR A 6 -12.42 19.50 48.64
C THR A 6 -13.37 19.29 47.45
N SER A 7 -12.99 19.78 46.30
CA SER A 7 -13.76 19.51 45.04
C SER A 7 -13.54 18.04 44.72
N ILE A 8 -14.62 17.24 44.86
CA ILE A 8 -14.64 15.84 44.41
C ILE A 8 -14.42 15.83 42.91
N ASP A 9 -13.36 15.23 42.46
CA ASP A 9 -13.06 15.08 41.04
C ASP A 9 -13.62 13.76 40.45
N ILE A 10 -13.54 13.59 39.17
CA ILE A 10 -14.09 12.42 38.47
C ILE A 10 -13.44 11.09 38.96
N LEU A 11 -12.13 11.11 39.24
CA LEU A 11 -11.44 9.92 39.74
C LEU A 11 -11.82 9.57 41.16
N ASP A 12 -12.09 10.56 42.02
CA ASP A 12 -12.61 10.33 43.36
C ASP A 12 -13.99 9.66 43.30
N MET A 13 -14.87 10.14 42.38
CA MET A 13 -16.20 9.52 42.17
C MET A 13 -16.11 8.07 41.70
N LEU A 14 -15.19 7.77 40.79
CA LEU A 14 -15.00 6.43 40.24
C LEU A 14 -14.36 5.48 41.25
N SER A 15 -13.52 5.98 42.15
CA SER A 15 -12.76 5.17 43.09
C SER A 15 -13.44 4.94 44.44
N GLU A 16 -14.54 5.64 44.73
CA GLU A 16 -15.22 5.55 46.03
C GLU A 16 -15.60 4.11 46.44
N PRO A 17 -16.22 3.27 45.59
CA PRO A 17 -16.51 1.87 45.94
C PRO A 17 -15.24 1.05 46.22
N ARG A 18 -14.14 1.37 45.57
CA ARG A 18 -12.84 0.72 45.76
C ARG A 18 -12.23 1.09 47.10
N VAL A 19 -12.35 2.33 47.54
CA VAL A 19 -11.93 2.80 48.88
C VAL A 19 -12.60 1.97 49.97
N GLU A 20 -13.91 1.76 49.89
CA GLU A 20 -14.63 0.92 50.85
C GLU A 20 -14.06 -0.49 50.91
N GLN A 21 -13.77 -1.13 49.77
CA GLN A 21 -13.23 -2.48 49.72
C GLN A 21 -11.81 -2.57 50.27
N LEU A 22 -10.97 -1.57 49.98
CA LEU A 22 -9.59 -1.51 50.47
C LEU A 22 -9.57 -1.36 52.02
N LEU A 23 -10.49 -0.56 52.57
CA LEU A 23 -10.66 -0.47 54.03
C LEU A 23 -11.09 -1.81 54.65
N MET A 24 -12.02 -2.53 54.01
CA MET A 24 -12.40 -3.88 54.42
C MET A 24 -11.26 -4.87 54.35
N ASN A 25 -10.34 -4.68 53.44
CA ASN A 25 -9.14 -5.49 53.27
C ASN A 25 -7.98 -5.04 54.17
N HIS A 26 -8.24 -4.17 55.15
CA HIS A 26 -7.28 -3.66 56.15
C HIS A 26 -6.09 -2.89 55.52
N VAL A 27 -6.27 -2.26 54.36
CA VAL A 27 -5.28 -1.30 53.85
C VAL A 27 -5.26 -0.07 54.77
N PRO A 28 -4.10 0.48 55.14
CA PRO A 28 -4.01 1.67 55.98
C PRO A 28 -4.79 2.85 55.39
N GLU A 29 -5.56 3.54 56.26
CA GLU A 29 -6.47 4.62 55.83
C GLU A 29 -5.78 5.72 55.03
N GLU A 30 -4.52 6.05 55.35
CA GLU A 30 -3.70 7.03 54.64
C GLU A 30 -3.31 6.62 53.23
N LEU A 31 -3.45 5.33 52.85
CA LEU A 31 -3.09 4.80 51.54
C LEU A 31 -4.28 4.48 50.65
N VAL A 32 -5.48 4.22 51.24
CA VAL A 32 -6.64 3.70 50.48
C VAL A 32 -7.08 4.64 49.37
N HIS A 33 -7.20 5.96 49.64
CA HIS A 33 -7.61 6.94 48.63
C HIS A 33 -6.60 7.07 47.53
N VAL A 34 -5.31 7.09 47.84
CA VAL A 34 -4.23 7.17 46.85
C VAL A 34 -4.21 5.94 45.96
N GLN A 35 -4.35 4.76 46.54
CA GLN A 35 -4.39 3.51 45.81
C GLN A 35 -5.63 3.43 44.90
N ALA A 36 -6.82 3.65 45.45
CA ALA A 36 -8.07 3.56 44.71
C ALA A 36 -8.10 4.57 43.52
N LYS A 37 -7.60 5.77 43.75
CA LYS A 37 -7.50 6.80 42.69
C LYS A 37 -6.50 6.42 41.58
N ARG A 38 -5.37 5.80 41.93
CA ARG A 38 -4.41 5.26 40.95
C ARG A 38 -5.02 4.13 40.13
N GLU A 39 -5.75 3.21 40.77
CA GLU A 39 -6.42 2.11 40.09
C GLU A 39 -7.51 2.64 39.14
N ALA A 40 -8.29 3.65 39.55
CA ALA A 40 -9.26 4.31 38.68
C ALA A 40 -8.60 5.04 37.49
N ALA A 41 -7.44 5.68 37.66
CA ALA A 41 -6.67 6.30 36.59
C ALA A 41 -6.10 5.26 35.63
N ALA A 42 -5.58 4.14 36.15
CA ALA A 42 -5.05 3.04 35.37
C ALA A 42 -6.10 2.38 34.47
N ALA A 43 -7.39 2.42 34.85
CA ALA A 43 -8.50 1.99 34.00
C ALA A 43 -8.55 2.75 32.67
N PHE A 44 -8.04 3.97 32.62
CA PHE A 44 -7.92 4.81 31.42
C PHE A 44 -6.50 4.85 30.84
N GLY A 45 -5.62 3.92 31.25
CA GLY A 45 -4.24 3.84 30.78
C GLY A 45 -3.31 4.90 31.34
N ILE A 46 -3.68 5.55 32.42
CA ILE A 46 -2.93 6.67 33.05
C ILE A 46 -2.13 6.13 34.23
N ASP A 47 -0.82 6.35 34.22
CA ASP A 47 0.05 5.93 35.29
C ASP A 47 0.12 6.96 36.44
N SER A 48 0.76 6.55 37.55
CA SER A 48 0.86 7.37 38.77
C SER A 48 1.72 8.63 38.56
N VAL A 49 2.67 8.62 37.60
CA VAL A 49 3.53 9.78 37.34
C VAL A 49 2.73 10.83 36.54
N GLN A 50 2.01 10.39 35.52
CA GLN A 50 1.11 11.23 34.73
C GLN A 50 0.04 11.87 35.62
N LEU A 51 -0.59 11.08 36.50
CA LEU A 51 -1.58 11.56 37.47
C LEU A 51 -1.01 12.63 38.41
N ALA A 52 0.25 12.50 38.85
CA ALA A 52 0.88 13.43 39.76
C ALA A 52 1.40 14.70 39.05
N THR A 53 1.90 14.58 37.84
CA THR A 53 2.60 15.70 37.14
C THR A 53 1.69 16.52 36.26
N ASP A 54 0.53 15.96 35.80
CA ASP A 54 -0.35 16.61 34.83
C ASP A 54 -1.84 16.38 35.18
N SER A 55 -2.17 16.47 36.45
CA SER A 55 -3.51 16.11 36.95
C SER A 55 -4.65 16.86 36.25
N GLY A 56 -4.46 18.14 35.86
CA GLY A 56 -5.48 18.93 35.18
C GLY A 56 -5.83 18.37 33.80
N ALA A 57 -4.86 17.95 33.01
CA ALA A 57 -5.07 17.35 31.71
C ALA A 57 -5.67 15.94 31.85
N VAL A 58 -5.19 15.16 32.81
CA VAL A 58 -5.70 13.82 33.16
C VAL A 58 -7.19 13.90 33.54
N MET A 59 -7.56 14.80 34.47
CA MET A 59 -8.95 14.97 34.90
C MET A 59 -9.87 15.36 33.75
N LEU A 60 -9.42 16.27 32.89
CA LEU A 60 -10.21 16.68 31.73
C LEU A 60 -10.38 15.52 30.73
N ALA A 61 -9.31 14.77 30.44
CA ALA A 61 -9.37 13.61 29.55
C ALA A 61 -10.36 12.55 30.07
N VAL A 62 -10.21 12.15 31.35
CA VAL A 62 -11.10 11.15 31.97
C VAL A 62 -12.54 11.65 32.01
N SER A 63 -12.78 12.92 32.40
CA SER A 63 -14.14 13.50 32.41
C SER A 63 -14.76 13.48 31.02
N ALA A 64 -14.02 13.82 29.97
CA ALA A 64 -14.51 13.78 28.61
C ALA A 64 -14.83 12.37 28.14
N MET A 65 -13.97 11.39 28.44
CA MET A 65 -14.16 9.97 28.11
C MET A 65 -15.36 9.36 28.85
N VAL A 66 -15.56 9.71 30.11
CA VAL A 66 -16.72 9.26 30.91
C VAL A 66 -18.03 9.81 30.34
N GLN A 67 -18.03 11.05 29.91
CA GLN A 67 -19.23 11.66 29.27
C GLN A 67 -19.50 11.12 27.86
N ASN A 68 -18.51 10.91 27.04
CA ASN A 68 -18.51 10.33 25.68
C ASN A 68 -19.82 10.49 24.88
N ARG A 69 -20.46 11.66 24.91
CA ARG A 69 -21.79 11.97 24.35
C ARG A 69 -22.95 11.18 24.96
N ALA A 70 -22.75 10.53 26.07
CA ALA A 70 -23.83 9.89 26.78
C ALA A 70 -24.81 10.95 27.37
N SER A 71 -26.04 10.56 27.53
CA SER A 71 -26.99 11.35 28.34
C SER A 71 -26.52 11.43 29.80
N LYS A 72 -27.08 12.37 30.55
CA LYS A 72 -26.77 12.49 31.98
C LYS A 72 -27.02 11.17 32.74
N GLU A 73 -28.12 10.49 32.43
CA GLU A 73 -28.45 9.21 33.04
C GLU A 73 -27.48 8.11 32.68
N GLU A 74 -27.12 8.00 31.40
CA GLU A 74 -26.10 7.03 30.94
C GLU A 74 -24.74 7.28 31.57
N THR A 75 -24.33 8.55 31.69
CA THR A 75 -23.07 8.94 32.35
C THR A 75 -23.07 8.53 33.83
N GLN A 76 -24.16 8.78 34.56
CA GLN A 76 -24.30 8.39 35.94
C GLN A 76 -24.30 6.87 36.13
N ASN A 77 -24.99 6.14 35.23
CA ASN A 77 -24.99 4.68 35.24
C ASN A 77 -23.60 4.12 34.95
N PHE A 78 -22.86 4.73 34.00
CA PHE A 78 -21.48 4.33 33.69
C PHE A 78 -20.56 4.54 34.90
N ILE A 79 -20.59 5.72 35.55
CA ILE A 79 -19.77 6.01 36.73
C ILE A 79 -20.03 4.96 37.81
N ARG A 80 -21.30 4.66 38.09
CA ARG A 80 -21.66 3.65 39.10
C ARG A 80 -21.16 2.25 38.73
N ASN A 81 -21.39 1.83 37.48
CA ASN A 81 -21.01 0.49 37.02
C ASN A 81 -19.48 0.29 37.00
N LEU A 82 -18.74 1.32 36.56
CA LEU A 82 -17.28 1.30 36.57
C LEU A 82 -16.75 1.27 38.00
N GLY A 83 -17.34 2.06 38.92
CA GLY A 83 -16.96 2.05 40.34
C GLY A 83 -17.19 0.67 40.99
N GLU A 84 -18.33 0.02 40.72
CA GLU A 84 -18.59 -1.33 41.19
C GLU A 84 -17.66 -2.38 40.56
N ASP A 85 -17.30 -2.24 39.30
CA ASP A 85 -16.34 -3.14 38.62
C ASP A 85 -14.94 -2.99 39.25
N LEU A 86 -14.48 -1.77 39.50
CA LEU A 86 -13.21 -1.49 40.18
C LEU A 86 -13.18 -1.96 41.64
N LYS A 87 -14.34 -2.06 42.30
CA LYS A 87 -14.45 -2.39 43.75
C LYS A 87 -13.70 -3.66 44.11
N GLY A 88 -13.83 -4.72 43.28
CA GLY A 88 -13.26 -6.04 43.55
C GLY A 88 -11.73 -6.06 43.58
N ASP A 89 -11.13 -5.85 42.45
CA ASP A 89 -9.69 -6.02 42.24
C ASP A 89 -8.96 -4.75 41.76
N GLY A 90 -9.69 -3.66 41.56
CA GLY A 90 -9.14 -2.41 41.04
C GLY A 90 -8.92 -2.39 39.51
N VAL A 91 -9.46 -3.39 38.81
CA VAL A 91 -9.32 -3.53 37.33
C VAL A 91 -10.67 -3.31 36.66
N TRP A 92 -10.67 -2.54 35.60
CA TRP A 92 -11.85 -2.38 34.78
C TRP A 92 -11.97 -3.53 33.75
N ASN A 93 -13.00 -4.35 33.84
CA ASN A 93 -13.15 -5.59 33.09
C ASN A 93 -14.18 -5.50 31.94
N ASP A 94 -14.98 -4.43 31.86
CA ASP A 94 -16.02 -4.28 30.81
C ASP A 94 -15.41 -3.88 29.44
N PRO A 95 -15.28 -4.83 28.48
CA PRO A 95 -14.70 -4.53 27.19
C PRO A 95 -15.63 -3.69 26.32
N ASN A 96 -16.95 -3.76 26.50
CA ASN A 96 -17.90 -3.07 25.65
C ASN A 96 -17.84 -1.55 25.87
N TRP A 97 -17.77 -1.13 27.14
CA TRP A 97 -17.60 0.28 27.46
C TRP A 97 -16.25 0.83 27.05
N LYS A 98 -15.17 0.06 27.21
CA LYS A 98 -13.83 0.45 26.75
C LYS A 98 -13.83 0.71 25.23
N ILE A 99 -14.41 -0.19 24.45
CA ILE A 99 -14.51 -0.07 22.98
C ILE A 99 -15.40 1.10 22.60
N ARG A 100 -16.56 1.28 23.25
CA ARG A 100 -17.45 2.42 22.99
C ARG A 100 -16.75 3.77 23.19
N ILE A 101 -15.98 3.91 24.26
CA ILE A 101 -15.21 5.13 24.55
C ILE A 101 -14.07 5.28 23.53
N ALA A 102 -13.37 4.22 23.20
CA ALA A 102 -12.32 4.25 22.18
C ALA A 102 -12.86 4.68 20.81
N ASP A 103 -13.98 4.13 20.38
CA ASP A 103 -14.66 4.51 19.13
C ASP A 103 -14.99 6.01 19.11
N TRP A 104 -15.49 6.53 20.23
CA TRP A 104 -15.79 7.95 20.35
C TRP A 104 -14.52 8.83 20.30
N VAL A 105 -13.45 8.43 20.99
CA VAL A 105 -12.17 9.13 20.99
C VAL A 105 -11.58 9.18 19.58
N VAL A 106 -11.55 8.05 18.87
CA VAL A 106 -11.08 7.98 17.49
C VAL A 106 -11.96 8.83 16.56
N GLY A 107 -13.25 8.85 16.76
CA GLY A 107 -14.16 9.71 16.02
C GLY A 107 -13.87 11.21 16.22
N LEU A 108 -13.45 11.64 17.41
CA LEU A 108 -12.98 13.00 17.67
C LEU A 108 -11.67 13.29 16.96
N ASP A 109 -10.70 12.38 17.02
CA ASP A 109 -9.38 12.55 16.43
C ASP A 109 -9.47 12.64 14.89
N SER A 110 -10.17 11.72 14.26
CA SER A 110 -10.33 11.65 12.81
C SER A 110 -11.13 12.84 12.22
N SER A 111 -12.00 13.45 13.01
CA SER A 111 -12.84 14.60 12.58
C SER A 111 -12.33 15.95 13.08
N TRP A 112 -11.17 16.03 13.71
CA TRP A 112 -10.59 17.25 14.31
C TRP A 112 -11.48 17.91 15.37
N ARG A 113 -12.34 17.12 16.03
CA ARG A 113 -13.36 17.61 16.97
C ARG A 113 -12.90 17.70 18.42
N TYR A 114 -11.62 17.49 18.73
CA TYR A 114 -11.09 17.80 20.07
C TYR A 114 -11.31 19.26 20.45
N ASN A 115 -11.40 20.16 19.46
CA ASN A 115 -11.75 21.57 19.72
C ASN A 115 -13.13 21.73 20.34
N ASP A 116 -14.09 20.85 20.10
CA ASP A 116 -15.40 20.91 20.75
C ASP A 116 -15.26 20.69 22.27
N VAL A 117 -14.45 19.69 22.67
CA VAL A 117 -14.15 19.41 24.09
C VAL A 117 -13.39 20.59 24.69
N ARG A 118 -12.39 21.12 24.00
CA ARG A 118 -11.58 22.27 24.45
C ARG A 118 -12.45 23.50 24.66
N ASN A 119 -13.32 23.83 23.72
CA ASN A 119 -14.23 24.99 23.82
C ASN A 119 -15.19 24.85 24.98
N ASN A 120 -15.72 23.64 25.21
CA ASN A 120 -16.62 23.38 26.34
C ASN A 120 -15.89 23.46 27.70
N ALA A 121 -14.61 23.13 27.74
CA ALA A 121 -13.77 23.19 28.95
C ALA A 121 -13.24 24.60 29.24
N ALA A 122 -13.06 25.44 28.23
CA ALA A 122 -12.41 26.76 28.34
C ALA A 122 -12.97 27.65 29.45
N PRO A 123 -14.30 27.75 29.69
CA PRO A 123 -14.84 28.55 30.80
C PRO A 123 -14.35 28.13 32.18
N TYR A 124 -14.05 26.84 32.38
CA TYR A 124 -13.63 26.29 33.67
C TYR A 124 -12.11 26.41 33.89
N TYR A 125 -11.33 26.65 32.83
CA TYR A 125 -9.87 26.76 32.88
C TYR A 125 -9.38 28.20 32.60
N GLY A 126 -10.26 29.20 32.64
CA GLY A 126 -9.88 30.58 32.37
C GLY A 126 -9.25 30.80 30.99
N GLY A 127 -9.62 29.97 30.00
CA GLY A 127 -9.09 29.98 28.64
C GLY A 127 -7.81 29.13 28.44
N ASN A 128 -7.13 28.73 29.49
CA ASN A 128 -5.89 27.92 29.44
C ASN A 128 -6.20 26.42 29.62
N VAL A 129 -6.89 25.83 28.64
CA VAL A 129 -7.22 24.41 28.68
C VAL A 129 -5.94 23.57 28.51
N PRO A 130 -5.66 22.63 29.46
CA PRO A 130 -4.45 21.80 29.37
C PRO A 130 -4.48 20.84 28.16
N TYR A 131 -3.33 20.28 27.79
CA TYR A 131 -3.21 19.34 26.68
C TYR A 131 -3.66 17.94 27.11
N PHE A 132 -4.98 17.74 27.08
CA PHE A 132 -5.65 16.50 27.50
C PHE A 132 -5.72 15.44 26.38
N GLU A 133 -5.61 15.82 25.12
CA GLU A 133 -5.81 14.98 23.94
C GLU A 133 -4.84 13.80 23.91
N ARG A 134 -3.63 13.96 24.46
CA ARG A 134 -2.65 12.89 24.50
C ARG A 134 -3.15 11.68 25.30
N TYR A 135 -3.81 11.92 26.44
CA TYR A 135 -4.34 10.84 27.30
C TYR A 135 -5.50 10.09 26.62
N MET A 136 -6.32 10.80 25.85
CA MET A 136 -7.37 10.17 25.05
C MET A 136 -6.77 9.33 23.92
N ARG A 137 -5.70 9.81 23.25
CA ARG A 137 -4.98 9.04 22.24
C ARG A 137 -4.20 7.85 22.81
N GLU A 138 -3.77 7.89 24.04
CA GLU A 138 -3.13 6.77 24.73
C GLU A 138 -4.15 5.70 25.15
N PHE A 139 -5.41 6.07 25.38
CA PHE A 139 -6.46 5.16 25.83
C PHE A 139 -6.96 4.21 24.73
N PHE A 140 -7.27 4.69 23.51
CA PHE A 140 -7.94 3.85 22.52
C PHE A 140 -7.10 2.64 22.07
N PRO A 141 -5.76 2.73 21.93
CA PRO A 141 -4.96 1.56 21.58
C PRO A 141 -5.02 0.45 22.64
N ILE A 142 -5.05 0.85 23.93
CA ILE A 142 -5.20 -0.09 25.05
C ILE A 142 -6.55 -0.78 24.97
N ALA A 143 -7.62 -0.01 24.73
CA ALA A 143 -8.97 -0.53 24.61
C ALA A 143 -9.16 -1.49 23.43
N TYR A 144 -8.44 -1.25 22.31
CA TYR A 144 -8.44 -2.12 21.14
C TYR A 144 -7.44 -3.29 21.23
N GLY A 145 -6.60 -3.34 22.24
CA GLY A 145 -5.58 -4.37 22.41
C GLY A 145 -4.41 -4.25 21.43
N PHE A 146 -4.09 -3.02 21.00
CA PHE A 146 -2.90 -2.79 20.18
C PHE A 146 -1.63 -2.93 21.01
N GLU A 147 -0.54 -3.38 20.37
CA GLU A 147 0.78 -3.30 20.97
C GLU A 147 1.17 -1.84 21.22
N PRO A 148 1.92 -1.52 22.29
CA PRO A 148 2.44 -0.18 22.50
C PRO A 148 3.18 0.34 21.27
N CYS A 149 2.87 1.57 20.83
CA CYS A 149 3.58 2.21 19.74
C CYS A 149 4.98 2.64 20.20
N GLY A 150 6.00 2.27 19.44
CA GLY A 150 7.41 2.57 19.77
C GLY A 150 8.31 2.41 18.55
N ALA A 151 9.62 2.59 18.75
CA ALA A 151 10.60 2.53 17.66
C ALA A 151 10.60 1.19 16.89
N SER A 152 10.23 0.09 17.56
CA SER A 152 10.21 -1.24 16.93
C SER A 152 9.05 -1.47 15.96
N ASN A 153 7.97 -0.69 16.08
CA ASN A 153 6.78 -0.81 15.24
C ASN A 153 6.33 0.54 14.65
N ALA A 154 7.20 1.54 14.65
CA ALA A 154 6.96 2.81 13.96
C ALA A 154 6.66 2.57 12.46
N GLY A 155 5.61 3.22 11.96
CA GLY A 155 5.12 3.01 10.61
C GLY A 155 4.25 1.76 10.42
N LYS A 156 4.12 0.88 11.43
CA LYS A 156 3.22 -0.28 11.35
C LYS A 156 1.76 0.18 11.26
N VAL A 157 1.06 -0.35 10.26
CA VAL A 157 -0.38 -0.14 10.10
C VAL A 157 -1.14 -1.35 10.62
N THR A 158 -2.18 -1.11 11.40
CA THR A 158 -3.08 -2.13 11.94
C THR A 158 -4.55 -1.71 11.78
N TYR A 159 -5.48 -2.60 12.13
CA TYR A 159 -6.91 -2.32 12.06
C TYR A 159 -7.63 -2.99 13.23
N VAL A 160 -8.82 -2.47 13.58
CA VAL A 160 -9.68 -3.06 14.59
C VAL A 160 -10.49 -4.17 13.94
N ASN A 161 -10.47 -5.38 14.52
CA ASN A 161 -11.28 -6.50 14.05
C ASN A 161 -12.77 -6.26 14.37
N GLN A 162 -13.64 -6.82 13.55
CA GLN A 162 -15.10 -6.69 13.70
C GLN A 162 -15.62 -7.08 15.11
N GLY A 163 -14.99 -8.05 15.77
CA GLY A 163 -15.32 -8.41 17.15
C GLY A 163 -14.83 -7.44 18.22
N GLN A 164 -13.97 -6.47 17.86
CA GLN A 164 -13.40 -5.47 18.77
C GLN A 164 -14.08 -4.12 18.69
N SER A 165 -14.73 -3.78 17.56
CA SER A 165 -15.45 -2.53 17.40
C SER A 165 -16.63 -2.68 16.45
N VAL A 166 -17.83 -2.66 17.00
CA VAL A 166 -19.08 -2.67 16.20
C VAL A 166 -19.23 -1.37 15.41
N TYR A 167 -18.82 -0.25 15.97
CA TYR A 167 -18.95 1.06 15.33
C TYR A 167 -18.09 1.15 14.07
N PHE A 168 -16.80 0.82 14.16
CA PHE A 168 -15.91 0.89 13.00
C PHE A 168 -16.15 -0.22 11.99
N ALA A 169 -16.52 -1.42 12.44
CA ALA A 169 -16.90 -2.50 11.53
C ALA A 169 -18.11 -2.13 10.67
N ASN A 170 -19.15 -1.55 11.29
CA ASN A 170 -20.41 -1.28 10.59
C ASN A 170 -20.45 0.07 9.85
N ASN A 171 -19.71 1.09 10.31
CA ASN A 171 -19.80 2.44 9.77
C ASN A 171 -18.63 2.86 8.91
N TYR A 172 -17.48 2.15 8.99
CA TYR A 172 -16.25 2.49 8.29
C TYR A 172 -15.67 1.35 7.47
N GLU A 173 -16.34 0.21 7.43
CA GLU A 173 -16.01 -0.88 6.54
C GLU A 173 -16.84 -0.72 5.27
N HIS A 174 -16.22 -0.26 4.20
CA HIS A 174 -16.85 -0.18 2.88
C HIS A 174 -16.84 -1.56 2.19
N ALA A 175 -17.66 -1.73 1.17
CA ALA A 175 -17.74 -2.98 0.40
C ALA A 175 -16.41 -3.37 -0.27
N ASP A 176 -15.48 -2.45 -0.40
CA ASP A 176 -14.11 -2.63 -0.90
C ASP A 176 -13.10 -3.02 0.19
N HIS A 177 -13.57 -3.38 1.40
CA HIS A 177 -12.75 -3.73 2.57
C HIS A 177 -11.86 -2.60 3.10
N SER A 178 -12.20 -1.34 2.85
CA SER A 178 -11.49 -0.18 3.39
C SER A 178 -11.78 0.03 4.88
N ARG A 179 -11.35 -0.89 5.73
CA ARG A 179 -11.44 -0.75 7.20
C ARG A 179 -10.67 0.47 7.68
N VAL A 180 -11.16 1.10 8.76
CA VAL A 180 -10.37 2.12 9.44
C VAL A 180 -9.04 1.51 9.86
N ARG A 181 -7.96 2.12 9.41
CA ARG A 181 -6.60 1.68 9.71
C ARG A 181 -5.93 2.68 10.63
N PHE A 182 -5.08 2.16 11.49
CA PHE A 182 -4.30 2.94 12.45
C PHE A 182 -2.83 2.76 12.14
N ILE A 183 -2.06 3.81 12.30
CA ILE A 183 -0.60 3.79 12.14
C ILE A 183 0.07 4.16 13.45
N CYS A 184 1.13 3.43 13.81
CA CYS A 184 2.05 3.86 14.84
C CYS A 184 2.94 4.97 14.28
N ASP A 185 2.66 6.23 14.64
CA ASP A 185 3.37 7.39 14.12
C ASP A 185 4.80 7.41 14.70
N ALA A 186 5.79 7.50 13.82
CA ALA A 186 7.19 7.64 14.23
C ALA A 186 7.47 8.96 14.97
N ASN A 187 6.65 9.99 14.72
CA ASN A 187 6.72 11.26 15.40
C ASN A 187 5.93 11.23 16.71
N GLY A 188 6.59 10.91 17.81
CA GLY A 188 5.97 10.89 19.15
C GLY A 188 5.48 9.51 19.61
N PHE A 189 5.62 8.47 18.77
CA PHE A 189 5.25 7.08 19.10
C PHE A 189 3.81 6.93 19.65
N GLN A 190 2.85 7.48 18.92
CA GLN A 190 1.44 7.35 19.23
C GLN A 190 0.66 6.71 18.09
N TRP A 191 -0.35 5.90 18.42
CA TRP A 191 -1.30 5.41 17.44
C TRP A 191 -2.25 6.54 17.01
N ARG A 192 -2.49 6.64 15.71
CA ARG A 192 -3.51 7.53 15.12
C ARG A 192 -4.18 6.87 13.93
N VAL A 193 -5.29 7.42 13.46
CA VAL A 193 -5.92 6.99 12.23
C VAL A 193 -4.97 7.24 11.06
N ALA A 194 -4.75 6.21 10.24
CA ALA A 194 -3.94 6.30 9.04
C ALA A 194 -4.65 7.13 7.97
N ASN A 195 -3.92 7.99 7.29
CA ASN A 195 -4.42 8.71 6.12
C ASN A 195 -4.55 7.78 4.89
N ALA A 196 -5.10 8.29 3.77
CA ALA A 196 -5.34 7.49 2.57
C ALA A 196 -4.04 6.90 1.99
N ILE A 197 -2.97 7.69 1.95
CA ILE A 197 -1.66 7.25 1.44
C ILE A 197 -1.09 6.13 2.33
N GLU A 198 -1.11 6.32 3.64
CA GLU A 198 -0.60 5.33 4.60
C GLU A 198 -1.37 4.01 4.55
N LYS A 199 -2.68 4.05 4.29
CA LYS A 199 -3.49 2.84 4.08
C LYS A 199 -3.06 2.08 2.83
N ASP A 200 -2.93 2.79 1.73
CA ASP A 200 -2.61 2.22 0.42
C ASP A 200 -1.16 1.72 0.32
N THR A 201 -0.23 2.42 1.01
CA THR A 201 1.20 2.06 0.99
C THR A 201 1.61 1.16 2.16
N ALA A 202 0.67 0.74 2.99
CA ALA A 202 0.95 -0.12 4.15
C ALA A 202 1.70 -1.40 3.73
N GLY A 203 2.90 -1.59 4.29
CA GLY A 203 3.76 -2.74 4.00
C GLY A 203 4.47 -2.70 2.64
N PHE A 204 4.53 -1.57 1.96
CA PHE A 204 5.39 -1.41 0.79
C PHE A 204 6.89 -1.49 1.17
N GLY A 205 7.23 -1.06 2.39
CA GLY A 205 8.61 -0.88 2.80
C GLY A 205 9.29 0.29 2.08
N ALA A 206 10.61 0.33 2.10
CA ALA A 206 11.36 1.19 1.20
C ALA A 206 11.23 0.67 -0.23
N GLY A 207 11.19 1.56 -1.22
CA GLY A 207 11.27 1.16 -2.61
C GLY A 207 12.61 0.48 -2.92
N GLU A 208 12.62 -0.46 -3.84
CA GLU A 208 13.84 -1.14 -4.27
C GLU A 208 14.75 -0.24 -5.10
N TYR A 209 14.15 0.73 -5.79
CA TYR A 209 14.84 1.73 -6.61
C TYR A 209 14.00 3.02 -6.70
N ASP A 210 14.67 4.12 -7.02
CA ASP A 210 13.99 5.41 -7.24
C ASP A 210 13.07 5.35 -8.46
N ARG A 211 11.89 5.97 -8.37
CA ARG A 211 10.83 5.96 -9.38
C ARG A 211 10.08 4.63 -9.54
N GLU A 212 10.23 3.69 -8.61
CA GLU A 212 9.40 2.48 -8.56
C GLU A 212 7.93 2.83 -8.39
N ILE A 213 7.05 2.13 -9.13
CA ILE A 213 5.60 2.35 -9.10
C ILE A 213 4.92 1.10 -8.54
N ARG A 214 4.01 1.30 -7.59
CA ARG A 214 3.16 0.24 -7.03
C ARG A 214 1.71 0.68 -7.00
N GLU A 215 0.81 -0.28 -7.22
CA GLU A 215 -0.63 -0.13 -7.05
C GLU A 215 -0.97 -0.03 -5.56
N GLY A 216 -1.96 0.79 -5.20
CA GLY A 216 -2.44 0.91 -3.82
C GLY A 216 -3.05 -0.39 -3.31
N ARG A 217 -2.79 -0.74 -2.05
CA ARG A 217 -3.26 -2.00 -1.45
C ARG A 217 -4.73 -1.99 -1.05
N VAL A 218 -5.30 -0.84 -0.86
CA VAL A 218 -6.72 -0.66 -0.48
C VAL A 218 -7.51 -0.10 -1.64
N ASN A 219 -6.99 0.94 -2.29
CA ASN A 219 -7.58 1.48 -3.50
C ASN A 219 -6.69 1.13 -4.71
N HIS A 220 -7.10 0.11 -5.43
CA HIS A 220 -6.40 -0.41 -6.61
C HIS A 220 -6.42 0.54 -7.82
N ASP A 221 -7.17 1.64 -7.78
CA ASP A 221 -7.12 2.70 -8.79
C ASP A 221 -6.04 3.75 -8.49
N ASN A 222 -5.46 3.75 -7.29
CA ASN A 222 -4.36 4.62 -6.92
C ASN A 222 -3.02 3.96 -7.24
N TYR A 223 -2.11 4.74 -7.79
CA TYR A 223 -0.70 4.37 -7.97
C TYR A 223 0.20 5.27 -7.14
N TYR A 224 1.24 4.68 -6.59
CA TYR A 224 2.23 5.35 -5.76
C TYR A 224 3.61 5.18 -6.38
N ILE A 225 4.40 6.25 -6.33
CA ILE A 225 5.77 6.26 -6.84
C ILE A 225 6.74 6.51 -5.67
N PHE A 226 7.81 5.72 -5.63
CA PHE A 226 8.89 5.91 -4.68
C PHE A 226 9.82 7.00 -5.19
N ASP A 227 9.86 8.14 -4.49
CA ASP A 227 10.57 9.34 -4.92
C ASP A 227 11.34 9.92 -3.75
N ALA A 228 12.66 10.11 -3.93
CA ALA A 228 13.55 10.63 -2.90
C ALA A 228 13.41 9.94 -1.53
N GLY A 229 13.25 8.61 -1.52
CA GLY A 229 13.16 7.80 -0.31
C GLY A 229 11.77 7.67 0.31
N ASN A 230 10.74 8.23 -0.32
CA ASN A 230 9.37 8.19 0.19
C ASN A 230 8.35 7.79 -0.89
N TRP A 231 7.28 7.11 -0.48
CA TRP A 231 6.13 6.87 -1.32
C TRP A 231 5.24 8.11 -1.37
N ARG A 232 4.88 8.57 -2.57
CA ARG A 232 3.88 9.61 -2.83
C ARG A 232 2.88 9.15 -3.87
N VAL A 233 1.75 9.80 -3.94
CA VAL A 233 0.78 9.57 -5.01
C VAL A 233 1.44 9.88 -6.34
N ALA A 234 1.31 8.96 -7.30
CA ALA A 234 1.77 9.15 -8.67
C ALA A 234 0.90 10.19 -9.38
N THR A 235 1.52 11.01 -10.24
CA THR A 235 0.75 11.89 -11.13
C THR A 235 -0.05 11.06 -12.14
N PRO A 236 -1.06 11.62 -12.81
CA PRO A 236 -1.79 10.91 -13.86
C PRO A 236 -0.90 10.29 -14.95
N GLN A 237 0.22 10.92 -15.28
CA GLN A 237 1.19 10.42 -16.26
C GLN A 237 2.06 9.28 -15.68
N GLU A 238 2.27 9.27 -14.37
CA GLU A 238 2.99 8.19 -13.65
C GLU A 238 2.04 7.03 -13.29
N ALA A 239 0.75 7.30 -13.11
CA ALA A 239 -0.26 6.37 -12.60
C ALA A 239 -0.70 5.24 -13.56
N ASP A 240 -0.02 5.06 -14.69
CA ASP A 240 -0.30 3.95 -15.60
C ASP A 240 0.28 2.60 -15.12
N GLY A 241 1.03 2.61 -14.01
CA GLY A 241 1.63 1.42 -13.41
C GLY A 241 2.89 0.90 -14.10
N PHE A 242 3.48 1.71 -15.00
CA PHE A 242 4.69 1.35 -15.74
C PHE A 242 5.84 2.31 -15.41
N THR A 243 6.99 1.75 -15.07
CA THR A 243 8.24 2.51 -14.86
C THR A 243 8.88 2.84 -16.21
N ASP A 244 9.44 4.03 -16.35
CA ASP A 244 10.20 4.36 -17.58
C ASP A 244 11.41 3.41 -17.71
N LEU A 245 11.54 2.81 -18.87
CA LEU A 245 12.63 1.88 -19.18
C LEU A 245 14.01 2.52 -19.00
N VAL A 246 14.12 3.83 -19.26
CA VAL A 246 15.33 4.62 -19.05
C VAL A 246 15.67 4.73 -17.57
N ASP A 247 14.66 4.92 -16.71
CA ASP A 247 14.85 4.99 -15.25
C ASP A 247 15.29 3.62 -14.68
N VAL A 248 14.71 2.52 -15.19
CA VAL A 248 15.15 1.17 -14.80
C VAL A 248 16.64 0.96 -15.16
N TYR A 249 17.06 1.35 -16.36
CA TYR A 249 18.46 1.25 -16.76
C TYR A 249 19.38 2.15 -15.93
N ALA A 250 18.95 3.38 -15.63
CA ALA A 250 19.72 4.34 -14.82
C ALA A 250 19.98 3.82 -13.40
N ASN A 251 19.05 3.06 -12.83
CA ASN A 251 19.12 2.54 -11.47
C ASN A 251 19.70 1.09 -11.42
N LEU A 252 20.07 0.50 -12.55
CA LEU A 252 20.62 -0.85 -12.63
C LEU A 252 21.99 -0.92 -11.96
N LYS A 253 22.13 -1.76 -10.92
CA LYS A 253 23.42 -1.97 -10.23
C LYS A 253 24.46 -2.54 -11.18
N SER A 254 25.74 -2.27 -10.94
CA SER A 254 26.84 -2.74 -11.80
C SER A 254 26.94 -4.27 -11.89
N SER A 255 26.48 -4.99 -10.88
CA SER A 255 26.43 -6.44 -10.80
C SER A 255 25.18 -7.07 -11.39
N GLU A 256 24.19 -6.28 -11.79
CA GLU A 256 22.92 -6.76 -12.35
C GLU A 256 22.96 -6.77 -13.87
N LYS A 257 22.18 -7.69 -14.45
CA LYS A 257 21.83 -7.69 -15.86
C LYS A 257 20.34 -7.38 -16.00
N VAL A 258 19.94 -6.78 -17.13
CA VAL A 258 18.52 -6.56 -17.46
C VAL A 258 18.19 -7.09 -18.85
N VAL A 259 17.01 -7.67 -18.97
CA VAL A 259 16.39 -8.03 -20.25
C VAL A 259 15.05 -7.27 -20.34
N PHE A 260 14.98 -6.32 -21.26
CA PHE A 260 13.76 -5.61 -21.61
C PHE A 260 13.00 -6.40 -22.67
N ILE A 261 11.88 -6.99 -22.33
CA ILE A 261 10.97 -7.73 -23.23
C ILE A 261 9.86 -6.76 -23.57
N ILE A 262 9.90 -6.16 -24.76
CA ILE A 262 9.01 -5.04 -25.12
C ILE A 262 8.22 -5.30 -26.39
N ARG A 263 7.01 -4.74 -26.48
CA ARG A 263 6.23 -4.65 -27.72
C ARG A 263 6.99 -3.80 -28.75
N HIS A 264 6.90 -4.16 -30.01
CA HIS A 264 7.42 -3.34 -31.12
C HIS A 264 6.86 -1.90 -31.08
N SER A 265 7.54 -0.96 -31.74
CA SER A 265 7.09 0.43 -31.90
C SER A 265 5.87 0.53 -32.84
N GLU A 266 5.34 1.74 -33.06
CA GLU A 266 4.16 1.97 -33.89
C GLU A 266 4.33 1.39 -35.28
N ARG A 267 3.38 0.55 -35.73
CA ARG A 267 3.40 -0.14 -37.00
C ARG A 267 2.35 0.38 -37.96
N THR A 268 2.53 0.09 -39.24
CA THR A 268 1.51 0.26 -40.28
C THR A 268 0.29 -0.66 -40.04
N SER A 269 -0.73 -0.54 -40.85
CA SER A 269 -1.92 -1.42 -40.77
C SER A 269 -1.63 -2.88 -41.16
N GLU A 270 -0.50 -3.15 -41.81
CA GLU A 270 -0.09 -4.51 -42.17
C GLU A 270 0.30 -5.32 -40.92
N THR A 271 -0.38 -6.44 -40.71
CA THR A 271 -0.20 -7.28 -39.51
C THR A 271 0.70 -8.49 -39.73
N GLY A 272 0.97 -8.86 -40.98
CA GLY A 272 1.80 -9.99 -41.37
C GLY A 272 3.26 -9.85 -40.95
N ALA A 273 4.09 -10.86 -41.20
CA ALA A 273 5.50 -10.88 -40.83
C ALA A 273 6.32 -9.77 -41.54
N SER A 274 5.91 -9.38 -42.74
CA SER A 274 6.52 -8.29 -43.51
C SER A 274 6.08 -6.87 -43.13
N GLY A 275 5.11 -6.72 -42.20
CA GLY A 275 4.59 -5.43 -41.78
C GLY A 275 5.65 -4.55 -41.13
N HIS A 276 5.74 -3.31 -41.59
CA HIS A 276 6.76 -2.31 -41.21
C HIS A 276 6.30 -1.40 -40.06
N LEU A 277 7.25 -0.72 -39.44
CA LEU A 277 6.95 0.44 -38.58
C LEU A 277 6.49 1.62 -39.43
N THR A 278 5.67 2.51 -38.86
CA THR A 278 5.45 3.85 -39.40
C THR A 278 6.70 4.72 -39.26
N ASP A 279 6.74 5.87 -39.95
CA ASP A 279 7.82 6.83 -39.74
C ASP A 279 7.86 7.35 -38.32
N ASN A 280 6.68 7.52 -37.66
CA ASN A 280 6.59 7.84 -36.24
C ASN A 280 7.15 6.72 -35.39
N GLY A 281 6.82 5.45 -35.68
CA GLY A 281 7.36 4.30 -34.97
C GLY A 281 8.87 4.23 -35.02
N LYS A 282 9.48 4.49 -36.18
CA LYS A 282 10.94 4.58 -36.32
C LYS A 282 11.52 5.75 -35.52
N LYS A 283 10.85 6.91 -35.56
CA LYS A 283 11.25 8.10 -34.77
C LYS A 283 11.21 7.82 -33.28
N TYR A 284 10.12 7.27 -32.75
CA TYR A 284 9.96 6.95 -31.32
C TYR A 284 11.02 5.95 -30.83
N ALA A 285 11.33 4.92 -31.61
CA ALA A 285 12.38 3.98 -31.27
C ALA A 285 13.78 4.65 -31.22
N ARG A 286 14.09 5.56 -32.15
CA ARG A 286 15.32 6.34 -32.12
C ARG A 286 15.40 7.29 -30.94
N GLU A 287 14.30 7.96 -30.59
CA GLU A 287 14.22 8.86 -29.43
C GLU A 287 14.45 8.09 -28.11
N LEU A 288 13.85 6.91 -27.97
CA LEU A 288 14.12 6.04 -26.82
C LEU A 288 15.60 5.62 -26.78
N GLY A 289 16.17 5.21 -27.92
CA GLY A 289 17.60 4.89 -28.03
C GLY A 289 18.49 6.06 -27.59
N ALA A 290 18.17 7.29 -28.04
CA ALA A 290 18.91 8.50 -27.66
C ALA A 290 18.79 8.85 -26.15
N ARG A 291 17.65 8.55 -25.54
CA ARG A 291 17.47 8.69 -24.07
C ARG A 291 18.34 7.69 -23.31
N LEU A 292 18.38 6.43 -23.77
CA LEU A 292 19.22 5.38 -23.19
C LEU A 292 20.71 5.68 -23.32
N ALA A 293 21.15 6.30 -24.43
CA ALA A 293 22.54 6.74 -24.64
C ALA A 293 23.02 7.77 -23.60
N LYS A 294 22.12 8.56 -23.02
CA LYS A 294 22.45 9.54 -21.97
C LYS A 294 22.71 8.88 -20.62
N VAL A 295 22.23 7.65 -20.40
CA VAL A 295 22.42 6.87 -19.15
C VAL A 295 23.73 6.12 -19.17
N GLY A 296 24.07 5.45 -20.29
CA GLY A 296 25.26 4.64 -20.40
C GLY A 296 25.71 4.41 -21.84
N THR A 297 27.01 4.20 -22.00
CA THR A 297 27.63 4.02 -23.32
C THR A 297 27.86 2.55 -23.68
N GLU A 298 27.56 1.63 -22.77
CA GLU A 298 27.74 0.19 -23.01
C GLU A 298 26.88 -0.31 -24.17
N ASP A 299 27.37 -1.32 -24.85
CA ASP A 299 26.64 -1.95 -25.95
C ASP A 299 25.49 -2.83 -25.44
N PHE A 300 24.34 -2.73 -26.10
CA PHE A 300 23.19 -3.59 -25.84
C PHE A 300 23.19 -4.82 -26.74
N TYR A 301 22.59 -5.90 -26.26
CA TYR A 301 22.19 -7.04 -27.09
C TYR A 301 20.77 -6.77 -27.60
N PHE A 302 20.51 -7.13 -28.87
CA PHE A 302 19.20 -7.00 -29.49
C PHE A 302 18.72 -8.35 -30.02
N GLY A 303 17.46 -8.69 -29.65
CA GLY A 303 16.74 -9.84 -30.17
C GLY A 303 15.38 -9.45 -30.73
N TYR A 304 14.87 -10.17 -31.71
CA TYR A 304 13.59 -9.91 -32.34
C TYR A 304 12.82 -11.20 -32.65
N SER A 305 11.52 -11.11 -32.91
CA SER A 305 10.59 -12.24 -33.08
C SER A 305 10.51 -12.83 -34.49
N GLY A 306 11.41 -12.45 -35.42
CA GLY A 306 11.31 -12.84 -36.83
C GLY A 306 10.44 -11.91 -37.70
N TYR A 307 9.73 -10.94 -37.14
CA TYR A 307 8.90 -9.98 -37.86
C TYR A 307 9.66 -8.69 -38.18
N THR A 308 9.42 -8.13 -39.37
CA THR A 308 10.09 -6.90 -39.83
C THR A 308 9.96 -5.74 -38.86
N ARG A 309 8.74 -5.49 -38.31
CA ARG A 309 8.51 -4.41 -37.32
C ARG A 309 9.29 -4.58 -36.01
N THR A 310 9.51 -5.79 -35.56
CA THR A 310 10.32 -6.04 -34.34
C THR A 310 11.80 -5.88 -34.61
N TYR A 311 12.28 -6.29 -35.79
CA TYR A 311 13.63 -6.00 -36.29
C TYR A 311 13.87 -4.48 -36.40
N GLU A 312 12.99 -3.75 -37.10
CA GLU A 312 13.08 -2.30 -37.25
C GLU A 312 13.04 -1.55 -35.92
N THR A 313 12.31 -2.06 -34.93
CA THR A 313 12.30 -1.46 -33.59
C THR A 313 13.70 -1.57 -32.95
N CYS A 314 14.32 -2.75 -32.96
CA CYS A 314 15.68 -2.96 -32.47
C CYS A 314 16.72 -2.14 -33.22
N GLU A 315 16.62 -2.10 -34.55
CA GLU A 315 17.52 -1.33 -35.41
C GLU A 315 17.49 0.17 -35.09
N ASN A 316 16.28 0.74 -35.01
CA ASN A 316 16.12 2.17 -34.71
C ASN A 316 16.51 2.52 -33.27
N LEU A 317 16.29 1.61 -32.28
CA LEU A 317 16.83 1.74 -30.92
C LEU A 317 18.37 1.78 -30.92
N ALA A 318 19.01 0.85 -31.63
CA ALA A 318 20.47 0.80 -31.74
C ALA A 318 21.05 2.06 -32.40
N GLN A 319 20.44 2.52 -33.50
CA GLN A 319 20.81 3.75 -34.18
C GLN A 319 20.66 4.98 -33.28
N GLY A 320 19.53 5.10 -32.58
CA GLY A 320 19.27 6.19 -31.63
C GLY A 320 20.28 6.19 -30.48
N LYS A 321 20.66 5.01 -29.99
CA LYS A 321 21.71 4.86 -28.96
C LYS A 321 23.10 5.20 -29.46
N GLY A 322 23.31 5.28 -30.78
CA GLY A 322 24.63 5.49 -31.40
C GLY A 322 25.51 4.23 -31.37
N GLN A 323 24.92 3.06 -31.22
CA GLN A 323 25.64 1.80 -31.27
C GLN A 323 25.95 1.43 -32.71
N VAL A 324 27.23 1.36 -33.06
CA VAL A 324 27.69 1.20 -34.44
C VAL A 324 27.81 -0.28 -34.83
N ASN A 325 28.34 -1.09 -33.90
CA ASN A 325 28.58 -2.52 -34.14
C ASN A 325 27.54 -3.33 -33.36
N TYR A 326 26.43 -3.67 -34.00
CA TYR A 326 25.40 -4.51 -33.39
C TYR A 326 24.93 -5.60 -34.36
N SER A 327 24.48 -6.70 -33.80
CA SER A 327 23.70 -7.71 -34.49
C SER A 327 22.33 -7.81 -33.85
N ILE A 328 21.30 -8.03 -34.65
CA ILE A 328 19.94 -8.26 -34.20
C ILE A 328 19.65 -9.73 -34.44
N VAL A 329 19.48 -10.48 -33.36
CA VAL A 329 19.36 -11.95 -33.38
C VAL A 329 17.90 -12.35 -33.43
N GLU A 330 17.56 -13.23 -34.35
CA GLU A 330 16.21 -13.79 -34.40
C GLU A 330 16.01 -14.77 -33.24
N LEU A 331 14.91 -14.57 -32.52
CA LEU A 331 14.52 -15.36 -31.35
C LEU A 331 13.11 -15.92 -31.55
N PRO A 332 12.97 -17.15 -32.06
CA PRO A 332 11.65 -17.73 -32.40
C PRO A 332 10.67 -17.79 -31.19
N TYR A 333 11.20 -17.87 -29.97
CA TYR A 333 10.40 -17.84 -28.76
C TYR A 333 9.83 -16.45 -28.37
N MET A 334 10.20 -15.41 -29.11
CA MET A 334 9.61 -14.07 -28.99
C MET A 334 8.38 -13.88 -29.93
N ASP A 335 7.88 -14.94 -30.54
CA ASP A 335 6.68 -14.87 -31.37
C ASP A 335 5.44 -14.56 -30.54
N GLY A 336 4.53 -13.75 -31.09
CA GLY A 336 3.26 -13.40 -30.44
C GLY A 336 2.33 -14.61 -30.16
N ALA A 337 2.55 -15.73 -30.84
CA ALA A 337 1.82 -16.98 -30.64
C ALA A 337 2.41 -17.88 -29.54
N TRP A 338 3.43 -17.43 -28.81
CA TRP A 338 4.11 -18.23 -27.77
C TRP A 338 3.18 -18.96 -26.80
N TYR A 339 2.09 -18.30 -26.40
CA TYR A 339 1.13 -18.85 -25.44
C TYR A 339 0.02 -19.71 -26.11
N VAL A 340 -0.07 -19.73 -27.45
CA VAL A 340 -1.12 -20.44 -28.17
C VAL A 340 -0.81 -21.93 -28.24
N LYS A 341 -1.77 -22.75 -27.80
CA LYS A 341 -1.75 -24.21 -27.83
C LYS A 341 -2.47 -24.77 -29.05
N ASP A 342 -3.59 -24.12 -29.40
CA ASP A 342 -4.46 -24.49 -30.52
C ASP A 342 -4.86 -23.21 -31.26
N ALA A 343 -4.26 -23.00 -32.43
CA ALA A 343 -4.43 -21.77 -33.22
C ALA A 343 -5.86 -21.58 -33.72
N ASP A 344 -6.51 -22.68 -34.17
CA ASP A 344 -7.87 -22.63 -34.71
C ASP A 344 -8.88 -22.20 -33.63
N LYS A 345 -8.70 -22.72 -32.41
CA LYS A 345 -9.53 -22.32 -31.27
C LYS A 345 -9.27 -20.90 -30.80
N ALA A 346 -8.00 -20.49 -30.75
CA ALA A 346 -7.64 -19.12 -30.38
C ALA A 346 -8.23 -18.10 -31.38
N GLU A 347 -8.21 -18.43 -32.67
CA GLU A 347 -8.85 -17.63 -33.71
C GLU A 347 -10.39 -17.61 -33.58
N ALA A 348 -10.99 -18.77 -33.30
CA ALA A 348 -12.44 -18.88 -33.08
C ALA A 348 -12.90 -18.00 -31.89
N TYR A 349 -12.18 -18.04 -30.77
CA TYR A 349 -12.46 -17.15 -29.62
C TYR A 349 -12.23 -15.66 -29.97
N THR A 350 -11.17 -15.35 -30.69
CA THR A 350 -10.91 -13.97 -31.15
C THR A 350 -12.08 -13.43 -31.98
N ASN A 351 -12.66 -14.26 -32.84
CA ASN A 351 -13.79 -13.89 -33.69
C ASN A 351 -15.13 -13.80 -32.94
N SER A 352 -15.30 -14.54 -31.87
CA SER A 352 -16.59 -14.66 -31.14
C SER A 352 -16.67 -13.85 -29.86
N ASP A 353 -15.54 -13.51 -29.19
CA ASP A 353 -15.53 -12.95 -27.84
C ASP A 353 -14.85 -11.55 -27.75
N GLY A 354 -15.13 -10.71 -28.75
CA GLY A 354 -14.76 -9.29 -28.70
C GLY A 354 -13.36 -8.93 -29.20
N GLY A 355 -12.70 -9.86 -29.91
CA GLY A 355 -11.40 -9.59 -30.55
C GLY A 355 -10.19 -10.06 -29.73
N GLY A 356 -9.03 -10.05 -30.39
CA GLY A 356 -7.80 -10.59 -29.81
C GLY A 356 -7.38 -9.93 -28.50
N TRP A 357 -7.54 -8.61 -28.37
CA TRP A 357 -7.17 -7.90 -27.14
C TRP A 357 -8.03 -8.34 -25.92
N VAL A 358 -9.32 -8.57 -26.14
CA VAL A 358 -10.21 -9.14 -25.11
C VAL A 358 -9.76 -10.56 -24.74
N VAL A 359 -9.56 -11.42 -25.73
CA VAL A 359 -9.20 -12.83 -25.53
C VAL A 359 -7.87 -12.98 -24.79
N TYR A 360 -6.82 -12.30 -25.25
CA TYR A 360 -5.50 -12.42 -24.62
C TYR A 360 -5.43 -11.78 -23.24
N SER A 361 -6.17 -10.70 -22.97
CA SER A 361 -6.25 -10.15 -21.61
C SER A 361 -7.07 -11.05 -20.67
N LYS A 362 -8.20 -11.61 -21.09
CA LYS A 362 -8.93 -12.63 -20.31
C LYS A 362 -8.06 -13.85 -20.02
N TYR A 363 -7.36 -14.36 -21.03
CA TYR A 363 -6.43 -15.46 -20.82
C TYR A 363 -5.39 -15.14 -19.75
N GLY A 364 -4.67 -14.03 -19.88
CA GLY A 364 -3.58 -13.66 -18.97
C GLY A 364 -4.05 -13.40 -17.54
N PHE A 365 -5.20 -12.75 -17.35
CA PHE A 365 -5.65 -12.32 -16.01
C PHE A 365 -6.66 -13.26 -15.34
N THR A 366 -7.32 -14.13 -16.10
CA THR A 366 -8.36 -15.03 -15.53
C THR A 366 -8.14 -16.50 -15.82
N GLY A 367 -7.14 -16.86 -16.64
CA GLY A 367 -6.94 -18.25 -17.08
C GLY A 367 -8.01 -18.75 -18.04
N ALA A 368 -8.74 -17.86 -18.72
CA ALA A 368 -9.78 -18.23 -19.68
C ALA A 368 -9.20 -19.00 -20.88
N TYR A 369 -10.04 -19.79 -21.54
CA TYR A 369 -9.75 -20.53 -22.79
C TYR A 369 -8.62 -21.57 -22.66
N PRO A 370 -8.63 -22.49 -21.65
CA PRO A 370 -7.54 -23.45 -21.38
C PRO A 370 -7.37 -24.51 -22.50
N ASP A 371 -8.31 -24.60 -23.40
CA ASP A 371 -8.25 -25.49 -24.58
C ASP A 371 -7.54 -24.82 -25.77
N ALA A 372 -7.48 -23.49 -25.81
CA ALA A 372 -6.79 -22.70 -26.85
C ALA A 372 -5.40 -22.26 -26.45
N PHE A 373 -5.16 -22.06 -25.15
CA PHE A 373 -3.88 -21.55 -24.62
C PHE A 373 -3.23 -22.55 -23.67
N TYR A 374 -1.90 -22.47 -23.57
CA TYR A 374 -1.15 -23.20 -22.55
C TYR A 374 -1.45 -22.62 -21.16
N ASP A 375 -1.11 -23.41 -20.12
CA ASP A 375 -1.09 -22.87 -18.75
C ASP A 375 -0.15 -21.68 -18.65
N LEU A 376 -0.64 -20.57 -18.08
CA LEU A 376 0.08 -19.27 -18.07
C LEU A 376 1.39 -19.35 -17.32
N GLU A 377 1.36 -19.90 -16.10
CA GLU A 377 2.53 -20.02 -15.23
C GLU A 377 3.61 -20.88 -15.90
N THR A 378 3.25 -22.12 -16.25
CA THR A 378 4.16 -23.07 -16.90
C THR A 378 4.81 -22.47 -18.16
N ARG A 379 4.01 -21.79 -19.00
CA ARG A 379 4.49 -21.27 -20.27
C ARG A 379 5.36 -20.01 -20.11
N SER A 380 5.02 -19.18 -19.12
CA SER A 380 5.84 -18.01 -18.75
C SER A 380 7.18 -18.43 -18.15
N GLU A 381 7.20 -19.44 -17.28
CA GLU A 381 8.43 -20.01 -16.74
C GLU A 381 9.33 -20.60 -17.83
N GLN A 382 8.77 -21.34 -18.79
CA GLN A 382 9.54 -21.84 -19.94
C GLN A 382 10.18 -20.69 -20.72
N LEU A 383 9.47 -19.59 -20.96
CA LEU A 383 10.04 -18.41 -21.62
C LEU A 383 11.18 -17.81 -20.81
N LEU A 384 10.93 -17.51 -19.55
CA LEU A 384 11.84 -16.75 -18.71
C LEU A 384 13.06 -17.60 -18.26
N LYS A 385 12.84 -18.85 -17.83
CA LYS A 385 13.89 -19.72 -17.32
C LYS A 385 14.63 -20.45 -18.45
N ASP A 386 13.92 -21.14 -19.34
CA ASP A 386 14.53 -22.04 -20.30
C ASP A 386 15.04 -21.32 -21.55
N GLN A 387 14.35 -20.24 -21.98
CA GLN A 387 14.75 -19.52 -23.20
C GLN A 387 15.66 -18.31 -22.88
N ILE A 388 15.36 -17.54 -21.82
CA ILE A 388 16.10 -16.31 -21.53
C ILE A 388 17.22 -16.56 -20.51
N LEU A 389 16.86 -16.99 -19.29
CA LEU A 389 17.84 -17.12 -18.21
C LEU A 389 18.92 -18.17 -18.53
N ALA A 390 18.57 -19.29 -19.12
CA ALA A 390 19.53 -20.32 -19.55
C ALA A 390 20.56 -19.79 -20.56
N ASN A 391 20.21 -18.76 -21.34
CA ASN A 391 21.08 -18.15 -22.35
C ASN A 391 21.73 -16.83 -21.92
N ILE A 392 21.47 -16.35 -20.69
CA ILE A 392 21.91 -15.03 -20.23
C ILE A 392 23.44 -14.88 -20.20
N GLY A 393 24.20 -15.99 -20.15
CA GLY A 393 25.65 -16.00 -20.19
C GLY A 393 26.21 -15.51 -21.52
N SER A 394 25.51 -15.74 -22.62
CA SER A 394 25.89 -15.31 -23.99
C SER A 394 25.41 -13.88 -24.31
N MET A 395 24.61 -13.27 -23.44
CA MET A 395 24.02 -11.95 -23.62
C MET A 395 24.84 -10.87 -22.91
N LYS A 396 24.54 -9.61 -23.19
CA LYS A 396 25.21 -8.45 -22.59
C LYS A 396 24.63 -8.13 -21.21
N ARG A 397 25.10 -7.06 -20.57
CA ARG A 397 24.53 -6.56 -19.31
C ARG A 397 23.14 -5.99 -19.53
N VAL A 398 22.92 -5.33 -20.68
CA VAL A 398 21.61 -4.76 -21.09
C VAL A 398 21.16 -5.41 -22.39
N ASN A 399 19.95 -5.93 -22.38
CA ASN A 399 19.39 -6.70 -23.50
C ASN A 399 18.00 -6.17 -23.83
N VAL A 400 17.69 -6.03 -25.09
CA VAL A 400 16.36 -5.65 -25.58
C VAL A 400 15.84 -6.77 -26.49
N MET A 401 14.72 -7.35 -26.12
CA MET A 401 14.02 -8.37 -26.89
C MET A 401 12.67 -7.80 -27.36
N CYS A 402 12.57 -7.56 -28.64
CA CYS A 402 11.37 -6.97 -29.23
C CYS A 402 10.39 -8.04 -29.72
N THR A 403 9.15 -7.93 -29.27
CA THR A 403 8.09 -8.90 -29.51
C THR A 403 6.74 -8.21 -29.80
N HIS A 404 5.63 -8.88 -29.54
CA HIS A 404 4.25 -8.48 -29.81
C HIS A 404 3.43 -8.34 -28.53
N ASP A 405 2.38 -7.56 -28.60
CA ASP A 405 1.41 -7.38 -27.51
C ASP A 405 0.81 -8.69 -27.00
N TYR A 406 0.55 -9.66 -27.88
CA TYR A 406 0.00 -10.99 -27.54
C TYR A 406 0.96 -11.87 -26.72
N LEU A 407 2.25 -11.59 -26.73
CA LEU A 407 3.21 -12.18 -25.79
C LEU A 407 3.32 -11.32 -24.52
N VAL A 408 3.41 -9.99 -24.71
CA VAL A 408 3.69 -9.06 -23.58
C VAL A 408 2.56 -9.01 -22.56
N VAL A 409 1.28 -9.02 -22.98
CA VAL A 409 0.16 -8.90 -22.05
C VAL A 409 0.02 -10.10 -21.11
N PRO A 410 0.04 -11.38 -21.58
CA PRO A 410 0.08 -12.52 -20.65
C PRO A 410 1.33 -12.54 -19.77
N LEU A 411 2.49 -12.14 -20.30
CA LEU A 411 3.73 -12.08 -19.53
C LEU A 411 3.65 -11.02 -18.42
N LEU A 412 3.06 -9.85 -18.69
CA LEU A 412 2.79 -8.81 -17.69
C LEU A 412 1.83 -9.33 -16.62
N ALA A 413 0.78 -10.05 -16.99
CA ALA A 413 -0.14 -10.64 -16.02
C ALA A 413 0.57 -11.60 -15.07
N TYR A 414 1.44 -12.47 -15.59
CA TYR A 414 2.23 -13.41 -14.81
C TYR A 414 3.25 -12.70 -13.91
N THR A 415 4.09 -11.83 -14.49
CA THR A 415 5.23 -11.21 -13.79
C THR A 415 4.84 -10.13 -12.78
N SER A 416 3.60 -9.66 -12.81
CA SER A 416 3.05 -8.67 -11.88
C SER A 416 2.02 -9.25 -10.90
N ASP A 417 1.89 -10.59 -10.82
CA ASP A 417 0.82 -11.25 -10.03
C ASP A 417 -0.59 -10.69 -10.34
N GLY A 418 -0.85 -10.37 -11.62
CA GLY A 418 -2.11 -9.79 -12.06
C GLY A 418 -2.30 -8.30 -11.77
N HIS A 419 -1.27 -7.59 -11.28
CA HIS A 419 -1.38 -6.17 -10.93
C HIS A 419 -1.15 -5.20 -12.11
N ALA A 420 -0.60 -5.65 -13.24
CA ALA A 420 -0.41 -4.79 -14.41
C ALA A 420 -1.75 -4.29 -14.97
N ASN A 421 -1.84 -2.98 -15.23
CA ASN A 421 -3.10 -2.34 -15.62
C ASN A 421 -3.37 -2.42 -17.15
N VAL A 422 -3.38 -3.64 -17.69
CA VAL A 422 -3.63 -3.95 -19.11
C VAL A 422 -4.79 -4.92 -19.31
N ARG A 423 -5.84 -4.82 -18.47
CA ARG A 423 -7.07 -5.61 -18.56
C ARG A 423 -8.02 -5.00 -19.58
N TYR A 424 -7.83 -5.29 -20.86
CA TYR A 424 -8.65 -4.71 -21.92
C TYR A 424 -10.14 -5.09 -21.82
N TYR A 425 -10.45 -6.32 -21.42
CA TYR A 425 -11.81 -6.81 -21.23
C TYR A 425 -12.60 -6.08 -20.14
N GLU A 426 -11.92 -5.40 -19.22
CA GLU A 426 -12.51 -4.74 -18.05
C GLU A 426 -12.43 -3.21 -18.14
N LYS A 427 -11.25 -2.68 -18.52
CA LYS A 427 -10.94 -1.26 -18.46
C LYS A 427 -10.59 -0.64 -19.83
N ASN A 428 -10.67 -1.39 -20.91
CA ASN A 428 -10.24 -0.99 -22.27
C ASN A 428 -8.78 -0.47 -22.32
N ARG A 429 -7.91 -1.00 -21.44
CA ARG A 429 -6.50 -0.65 -21.40
C ARG A 429 -5.66 -1.76 -22.01
N TRP A 430 -4.78 -1.37 -22.93
CA TRP A 430 -3.88 -2.29 -23.61
C TRP A 430 -2.43 -1.80 -23.49
N VAL A 431 -1.47 -2.74 -23.61
CA VAL A 431 -0.05 -2.42 -23.56
C VAL A 431 0.33 -1.49 -24.73
N ASN A 432 0.99 -0.37 -24.41
CA ASN A 432 1.41 0.59 -25.43
C ASN A 432 2.63 0.08 -26.23
N TYR A 433 2.98 0.77 -27.32
CA TYR A 433 4.20 0.50 -28.07
C TYR A 433 5.44 0.69 -27.18
N MET A 434 6.44 -0.18 -27.34
CA MET A 434 7.69 -0.23 -26.56
C MET A 434 7.49 -0.34 -25.04
N ALA A 435 6.29 -0.72 -24.59
CA ALA A 435 6.03 -1.13 -23.22
C ALA A 435 6.14 -2.65 -23.09
N GLY A 436 6.41 -3.13 -21.87
CA GLY A 436 6.58 -4.55 -21.59
C GLY A 436 7.11 -4.85 -20.19
N VAL A 437 8.04 -5.76 -20.08
CA VAL A 437 8.63 -6.24 -18.80
C VAL A 437 10.13 -6.05 -18.83
N ALA A 438 10.69 -5.49 -17.76
CA ALA A 438 12.11 -5.61 -17.43
C ALA A 438 12.31 -6.82 -16.51
N MET A 439 13.12 -7.78 -16.92
CA MET A 439 13.62 -8.89 -16.11
C MET A 439 15.00 -8.51 -15.62
N ILE A 440 15.17 -8.27 -14.33
CA ILE A 440 16.45 -7.90 -13.72
C ILE A 440 17.01 -9.11 -12.99
N ILE A 441 18.25 -9.43 -13.28
CA ILE A 441 18.94 -10.61 -12.77
C ILE A 441 20.12 -10.13 -11.91
N SER A 442 20.08 -10.46 -10.63
CA SER A 442 21.11 -10.13 -9.65
C SER A 442 22.30 -11.09 -9.74
N ALA A 443 23.43 -10.73 -9.14
CA ALA A 443 24.66 -11.56 -9.14
C ALA A 443 24.48 -12.92 -8.44
N ASP A 444 23.56 -13.03 -7.50
CA ASP A 444 23.19 -14.27 -6.79
C ASP A 444 22.22 -15.16 -7.58
N GLY A 445 21.80 -14.72 -8.78
CA GLY A 445 20.85 -15.43 -9.62
C GLY A 445 19.37 -15.12 -9.30
N SER A 446 19.09 -14.29 -8.32
CA SER A 446 17.72 -13.85 -8.06
C SER A 446 17.18 -12.97 -9.20
N VAL A 447 15.88 -13.09 -9.47
CA VAL A 447 15.22 -12.39 -10.57
C VAL A 447 14.05 -11.57 -10.02
N ARG A 448 13.92 -10.32 -10.49
CA ARG A 448 12.77 -9.48 -10.26
C ARG A 448 12.22 -8.91 -11.56
N TYR A 449 10.94 -8.58 -11.58
CA TYR A 449 10.26 -8.10 -12.76
C TYR A 449 9.64 -6.72 -12.51
N ILE A 450 9.70 -5.87 -13.52
CA ILE A 450 9.17 -4.50 -13.48
C ILE A 450 8.38 -4.26 -14.77
N PRO A 451 7.10 -3.86 -14.71
CA PRO A 451 6.40 -3.34 -15.89
C PRO A 451 7.08 -2.06 -16.39
N VAL A 452 7.46 -2.02 -17.68
CA VAL A 452 8.22 -0.90 -18.26
C VAL A 452 7.53 -0.27 -19.46
N LYS A 453 7.76 1.03 -19.64
CA LYS A 453 7.32 1.83 -20.78
C LYS A 453 8.49 2.49 -21.47
N GLY A 454 8.39 2.63 -22.80
CA GLY A 454 9.34 3.37 -23.63
C GLY A 454 8.80 4.71 -24.13
N LEU A 455 7.48 4.91 -24.08
CA LEU A 455 6.78 6.18 -24.34
C LEU A 455 6.32 6.81 -23.02
N GLU A 456 5.60 7.94 -23.09
CA GLU A 456 5.09 8.64 -21.91
C GLU A 456 4.16 7.78 -21.07
N THR A 457 3.37 6.90 -21.71
CA THR A 457 2.45 5.98 -21.06
C THR A 457 2.74 4.53 -21.42
N GLY A 458 2.57 3.61 -20.48
CA GLY A 458 2.69 2.17 -20.68
C GLY A 458 1.42 1.54 -21.22
N THR A 459 0.30 2.25 -21.11
CA THR A 459 -1.02 1.83 -21.62
C THR A 459 -1.53 2.77 -22.70
N MET A 460 -2.39 2.25 -23.59
CA MET A 460 -3.12 2.98 -24.60
C MET A 460 -4.60 2.54 -24.61
#